data_a76f009ef2b7b1e32f680c44d63636a9
#
_entry.id   a76f009ef2b7b1e32f680c44d63636a9
#
_cell.length_a   1.000
_cell.length_b   1.000
_cell.length_c   1.000
_cell.angle_alpha   90.00
_cell.angle_beta   90.00
_cell.angle_gamma   90.00
#
_symmetry.space_group_name_H-M   'P 1'
#
loop_
_entity.id
_entity.type
_entity.pdbx_description
1 polymer ?
#
loop_
_entity_poly.entity_id
_entity_poly.type
_entity_poly.pdbx_seq_one_letter_code
_entity_poly.pdbx_strand_id
1 'polypeptide(L)'
;MNRAALHEISYGLYIVTSGSDGKFNGQIANSLIQATSKPATLAVCINKENYTHELISKSRKFTVSVVSEAAPMTFIGLFGFKSGRTMDKLKEVKTRPGVTGVPIVLDYC
;
A
#
# COMPACT_ATOMS: atom_id res chain seq x y z
N MET A 1 -16.88 20.92 10.66
CA MET A 1 -16.73 19.52 11.11
C MET A 1 -16.02 19.47 12.46
N ASN A 2 -16.50 18.67 13.38
CA ASN A 2 -15.89 18.52 14.69
C ASN A 2 -14.61 17.66 14.58
N ARG A 3 -13.44 18.22 14.95
CA ARG A 3 -12.17 17.48 14.89
C ARG A 3 -12.13 16.26 15.81
N ALA A 4 -12.83 16.31 16.94
CA ALA A 4 -12.91 15.15 17.85
C ALA A 4 -13.60 13.96 17.18
N ALA A 5 -14.61 14.20 16.35
CA ALA A 5 -15.28 13.15 15.60
C ALA A 5 -14.34 12.49 14.56
N LEU A 6 -13.42 13.25 13.97
CA LEU A 6 -12.44 12.69 13.06
C LEU A 6 -11.48 11.72 13.73
N HIS A 7 -11.12 11.98 15.00
CA HIS A 7 -10.24 11.09 15.75
C HIS A 7 -10.90 9.76 16.12
N GLU A 8 -12.23 9.69 16.09
CA GLU A 8 -12.97 8.46 16.35
C GLU A 8 -13.09 7.56 15.10
N ILE A 9 -12.77 8.11 13.93
CA ILE A 9 -12.76 7.30 12.70
C ILE A 9 -11.58 6.36 12.76
N SER A 10 -11.87 5.06 12.69
CA SER A 10 -10.83 4.03 12.70
C SER A 10 -10.28 3.83 11.31
N TYR A 11 -8.95 3.90 11.17
CA TYR A 11 -8.25 3.62 9.93
C TYR A 11 -7.43 2.35 10.07
N GLY A 12 -7.56 1.45 9.10
CA GLY A 12 -6.62 0.36 8.97
C GLY A 12 -5.30 0.85 8.37
N LEU A 13 -4.24 0.07 8.53
CA LEU A 13 -2.98 0.30 7.83
C LEU A 13 -2.82 -0.76 6.75
N TYR A 14 -2.47 -0.33 5.56
CA TYR A 14 -2.33 -1.18 4.40
C TYR A 14 -1.03 -0.88 3.68
N ILE A 15 -0.47 -1.90 3.02
CA ILE A 15 0.62 -1.68 2.07
C ILE A 15 0.04 -1.84 0.68
N VAL A 16 0.08 -0.78 -0.10
CA VAL A 16 -0.32 -0.78 -1.50
C VAL A 16 0.94 -0.94 -2.33
N THR A 17 0.99 -2.00 -3.12
CA THR A 17 2.14 -2.33 -3.96
C THR A 17 1.73 -2.26 -5.42
N SER A 18 2.61 -1.73 -6.25
CA SER A 18 2.42 -1.70 -7.70
C SER A 18 3.75 -1.93 -8.42
N GLY A 19 3.68 -2.14 -9.71
CA GLY A 19 4.85 -2.35 -10.52
C GLY A 19 4.61 -2.07 -11.98
N SER A 20 5.68 -1.69 -12.68
CA SER A 20 5.70 -1.46 -14.11
C SER A 20 7.12 -1.70 -14.63
N ASP A 21 7.24 -2.40 -15.75
CA ASP A 21 8.53 -2.66 -16.42
C ASP A 21 9.59 -3.30 -15.49
N GLY A 22 9.16 -4.25 -14.65
CA GLY A 22 10.04 -4.96 -13.73
C GLY A 22 10.42 -4.18 -12.48
N LYS A 23 9.92 -2.97 -12.31
CA LYS A 23 10.13 -2.15 -11.11
C LYS A 23 8.90 -2.22 -10.22
N PHE A 24 9.12 -2.46 -8.93
CA PHE A 24 8.03 -2.59 -7.95
C PHE A 24 8.28 -1.68 -6.77
N ASN A 25 7.22 -1.18 -6.17
CA ASN A 25 7.29 -0.38 -4.95
C ASN A 25 6.00 -0.54 -4.13
N GLY A 26 6.13 -0.39 -2.83
CA GLY A 26 5.00 -0.38 -1.91
C GLY A 26 5.04 0.84 -1.01
N GLN A 27 3.88 1.24 -0.53
CA GLN A 27 3.74 2.33 0.42
C GLN A 27 2.65 2.04 1.44
N ILE A 28 2.74 2.70 2.60
CA ILE A 28 1.69 2.68 3.60
C ILE A 28 0.52 3.55 3.11
N ALA A 29 -0.70 3.04 3.29
CA ALA A 29 -1.91 3.77 3.04
C ALA A 29 -2.91 3.50 4.16
N ASN A 30 -3.70 4.48 4.53
CA ASN A 30 -4.79 4.34 5.49
C ASN A 30 -6.15 4.74 4.91
N SER A 31 -6.17 5.14 3.65
CA SER A 31 -7.37 5.62 2.95
C SER A 31 -7.85 4.58 1.94
N LEU A 32 -8.10 3.36 2.43
CA LEU A 32 -8.61 2.27 1.61
C LEU A 32 -10.01 1.90 2.08
N ILE A 33 -10.94 1.81 1.14
CA ILE A 33 -12.32 1.41 1.41
C ILE A 33 -12.81 0.42 0.37
N GLN A 34 -13.78 -0.39 0.75
CA GLN A 34 -14.55 -1.17 -0.21
C GLN A 34 -15.63 -0.26 -0.80
N ALA A 35 -15.52 0.04 -2.08
CA ALA A 35 -16.43 0.98 -2.73
C ALA A 35 -17.74 0.32 -3.17
N THR A 36 -17.68 -0.93 -3.65
CA THR A 36 -18.86 -1.70 -4.04
C THR A 36 -18.68 -3.15 -3.65
N SER A 37 -19.82 -3.89 -3.50
CA SER A 37 -19.79 -5.30 -3.17
C SER A 37 -20.05 -6.23 -4.36
N LYS A 38 -20.73 -5.74 -5.38
CA LYS A 38 -21.07 -6.50 -6.60
C LYS A 38 -20.91 -5.64 -7.85
N PRO A 39 -19.81 -5.72 -8.60
CA PRO A 39 -18.58 -6.47 -8.26
C PRO A 39 -17.87 -5.89 -7.06
N ALA A 40 -17.05 -6.69 -6.41
CA ALA A 40 -16.23 -6.22 -5.29
C ALA A 40 -15.14 -5.28 -5.81
N THR A 41 -15.16 -4.03 -5.35
CA THR A 41 -14.16 -3.03 -5.74
C THR A 41 -13.61 -2.33 -4.52
N LEU A 42 -12.35 -1.92 -4.61
CA LEU A 42 -11.66 -1.15 -3.58
C LEU A 42 -11.30 0.22 -4.14
N ALA A 43 -11.35 1.23 -3.30
CA ALA A 43 -10.86 2.56 -3.62
C ALA A 43 -9.74 2.92 -2.63
N VAL A 44 -8.66 3.45 -3.14
CA VAL A 44 -7.53 3.90 -2.32
C VAL A 44 -7.05 5.27 -2.81
N CYS A 45 -6.72 6.14 -1.85
CA CYS A 45 -6.18 7.47 -2.15
C CYS A 45 -4.65 7.42 -2.05
N ILE A 46 -3.97 7.75 -3.13
CA ILE A 46 -2.51 7.76 -3.21
C ILE A 46 -2.05 9.14 -3.64
N ASN A 47 -1.10 9.71 -2.91
CA ASN A 47 -0.52 11.01 -3.27
C ASN A 47 0.17 10.91 -4.64
N LYS A 48 -0.13 11.88 -5.53
CA LYS A 48 0.41 11.92 -6.89
C LYS A 48 1.93 12.01 -6.96
N GLU A 49 2.57 12.51 -5.91
CA GLU A 49 4.03 12.64 -5.85
C GLU A 49 4.72 11.32 -5.46
N ASN A 50 3.98 10.34 -4.98
CA ASN A 50 4.55 9.07 -4.55
C ASN A 50 4.93 8.19 -5.75
N TYR A 51 6.02 7.45 -5.59
CA TYR A 51 6.49 6.54 -6.63
C TYR A 51 5.46 5.45 -6.94
N THR A 52 4.77 4.94 -5.93
CA THR A 52 3.72 3.94 -6.11
C THR A 52 2.61 4.48 -7.02
N HIS A 53 2.25 5.76 -6.90
CA HIS A 53 1.26 6.38 -7.77
C HIS A 53 1.73 6.36 -9.24
N GLU A 54 2.99 6.66 -9.49
CA GLU A 54 3.57 6.59 -10.83
C GLU A 54 3.46 5.19 -11.42
N LEU A 55 3.79 4.17 -10.62
CA LEU A 55 3.71 2.78 -11.06
C LEU A 55 2.27 2.34 -11.35
N ILE A 56 1.32 2.72 -10.50
CA ILE A 56 -0.10 2.43 -10.72
C ILE A 56 -0.61 3.10 -11.99
N SER A 57 -0.22 4.35 -12.23
CA SER A 57 -0.63 5.10 -13.42
C SER A 57 -0.16 4.44 -14.70
N LYS A 58 1.02 3.82 -14.68
CA LYS A 58 1.58 3.14 -15.84
C LYS A 58 0.99 1.75 -16.05
N SER A 59 0.90 0.94 -14.99
CA SER A 59 0.48 -0.46 -15.09
C SER A 59 -1.01 -0.67 -14.90
N ARG A 60 -1.68 0.25 -14.20
CA ARG A 60 -3.09 0.16 -13.77
C ARG A 60 -3.37 -1.09 -12.94
N LYS A 61 -2.38 -1.53 -12.18
CA LYS A 61 -2.45 -2.70 -11.29
C LYS A 61 -1.88 -2.36 -9.93
N PHE A 62 -2.49 -2.90 -8.88
CA PHE A 62 -1.92 -2.80 -7.54
C PHE A 62 -2.39 -3.98 -6.70
N THR A 63 -1.64 -4.25 -5.62
CA THR A 63 -2.03 -5.22 -4.60
C THR A 63 -2.15 -4.51 -3.26
N VAL A 64 -2.91 -5.10 -2.36
CA VAL A 64 -3.11 -4.58 -1.00
C VAL A 64 -2.76 -5.67 -0.01
N SER A 65 -1.94 -5.32 0.97
CA SER A 65 -1.64 -6.17 2.12
C SER A 65 -2.11 -5.46 3.38
N VAL A 66 -2.89 -6.16 4.22
CA VAL A 66 -3.40 -5.61 5.48
C VAL A 66 -2.32 -5.75 6.54
N VAL A 67 -1.87 -4.65 7.11
CA VAL A 67 -0.80 -4.65 8.12
C VAL A 67 -1.35 -5.11 9.46
N SER A 68 -0.68 -6.09 10.08
CA SER A 68 -1.08 -6.59 11.40
C SER A 68 -0.64 -5.65 12.53
N GLU A 69 -1.29 -5.76 13.69
CA GLU A 69 -0.93 -5.00 14.88
C GLU A 69 0.49 -5.29 15.38
N ALA A 70 1.05 -6.43 15.02
CA ALA A 70 2.40 -6.83 15.40
C ALA A 70 3.49 -6.10 14.63
N ALA A 71 3.16 -5.31 13.60
CA ALA A 71 4.16 -4.65 12.77
C ALA A 71 4.92 -3.58 13.57
N PRO A 72 6.27 -3.65 13.64
CA PRO A 72 7.05 -2.63 14.33
C PRO A 72 7.13 -1.35 13.51
N MET A 73 7.45 -0.23 14.19
CA MET A 73 7.58 1.07 13.52
C MET A 73 8.66 1.08 12.43
N THR A 74 9.70 0.27 12.58
CA THR A 74 10.73 0.14 11.53
C THR A 74 10.17 -0.43 10.24
N PHE A 75 9.26 -1.40 10.35
CA PHE A 75 8.57 -1.97 9.18
C PHE A 75 7.63 -0.94 8.54
N ILE A 76 6.83 -0.26 9.36
CA ILE A 76 5.92 0.78 8.87
C ILE A 76 6.71 1.93 8.24
N GLY A 77 7.82 2.33 8.86
CA GLY A 77 8.68 3.40 8.35
C GLY A 77 9.33 3.07 7.01
N LEU A 78 9.65 1.80 6.77
CA LEU A 78 10.19 1.36 5.48
C LEU A 78 9.25 1.72 4.33
N PHE A 79 7.95 1.50 4.52
CA PHE A 79 6.95 1.77 3.48
C PHE A 79 6.37 3.19 3.55
N GLY A 80 6.39 3.82 4.71
CA GLY A 80 5.76 5.11 4.94
C GLY A 80 6.68 6.32 4.79
N PHE A 81 7.96 6.17 5.17
CA PHE A 81 8.88 7.31 5.24
C PHE A 81 10.02 7.29 4.24
N LYS A 82 10.26 6.16 3.58
CA LYS A 82 11.34 6.03 2.60
C LYS A 82 10.77 5.98 1.19
N SER A 83 11.51 6.53 0.23
CA SER A 83 11.10 6.56 -1.16
C SER A 83 11.62 5.34 -1.93
N GLY A 84 10.76 4.70 -2.70
CA GLY A 84 11.14 3.64 -3.62
C GLY A 84 12.01 4.13 -4.78
N ARG A 85 12.13 5.45 -4.96
CA ARG A 85 13.04 6.03 -5.96
C ARG A 85 14.50 5.91 -5.56
N THR A 86 14.76 5.83 -4.24
CA THR A 86 16.13 5.80 -3.68
C THR A 86 16.50 4.43 -3.14
N MET A 87 15.54 3.54 -2.90
CA MET A 87 15.81 2.18 -2.41
C MET A 87 14.72 1.23 -2.87
N ASP A 88 15.08 -0.04 -3.00
CA ASP A 88 14.11 -1.11 -3.28
C ASP A 88 13.57 -1.66 -1.96
N LYS A 89 12.40 -1.16 -1.55
CA LYS A 89 11.78 -1.54 -0.28
C LYS A 89 11.41 -3.02 -0.23
N LEU A 90 11.04 -3.60 -1.36
CA LEU A 90 10.53 -4.97 -1.41
C LEU A 90 11.63 -6.02 -1.23
N LYS A 91 12.91 -5.64 -1.39
CA LYS A 91 14.03 -6.52 -1.07
C LYS A 91 14.19 -6.76 0.42
N GLU A 92 13.66 -5.88 1.25
CA GLU A 92 13.78 -5.94 2.70
C GLU A 92 12.72 -6.82 3.36
N VAL A 93 11.73 -7.30 2.61
CA VAL A 93 10.58 -8.03 3.15
C VAL A 93 10.27 -9.27 2.31
N LYS A 94 9.54 -10.20 2.91
CA LYS A 94 9.05 -11.38 2.20
C LYS A 94 7.85 -11.01 1.35
N THR A 95 7.84 -11.49 0.11
CA THR A 95 6.75 -11.26 -0.84
C THR A 95 6.39 -12.54 -1.58
N ARG A 96 5.22 -12.54 -2.20
CA ARG A 96 4.84 -13.57 -3.18
C ARG A 96 4.15 -12.89 -4.35
N PRO A 97 4.17 -13.50 -5.56
CA PRO A 97 3.45 -12.95 -6.70
C PRO A 97 1.93 -12.94 -6.44
N GLY A 98 1.27 -11.83 -6.75
CA GLY A 98 -0.18 -11.74 -6.77
C GLY A 98 -0.74 -12.20 -8.11
N VAL A 99 -2.08 -12.21 -8.22
CA VAL A 99 -2.78 -12.63 -9.45
C VAL A 99 -2.38 -11.76 -10.65
N THR A 100 -2.11 -10.48 -10.40
CA THR A 100 -1.73 -9.52 -11.44
C THR A 100 -0.24 -9.54 -11.79
N GLY A 101 0.57 -10.36 -11.09
CA GLY A 101 2.03 -10.33 -11.21
C GLY A 101 2.70 -9.33 -10.27
N VAL A 102 1.95 -8.42 -9.65
CA VAL A 102 2.47 -7.48 -8.66
C VAL A 102 2.66 -8.22 -7.32
N PRO A 103 3.82 -8.04 -6.64
CA PRO A 103 4.07 -8.75 -5.38
C PRO A 103 3.11 -8.38 -4.26
N ILE A 104 2.82 -9.35 -3.40
CA ILE A 104 2.08 -9.15 -2.15
C ILE A 104 3.08 -9.28 -1.00
N VAL A 105 3.06 -8.31 -0.08
CA VAL A 105 3.93 -8.33 1.10
C VAL A 105 3.39 -9.33 2.12
N LEU A 106 4.26 -10.20 2.62
CA LEU A 106 3.89 -11.25 3.58
C LEU A 106 4.29 -10.92 5.02
N ASP A 107 5.38 -10.17 5.24
CA ASP A 107 5.83 -9.83 6.58
C ASP A 107 4.82 -8.92 7.28
N TYR A 108 4.40 -9.30 8.49
CA TYR A 108 3.46 -8.53 9.33
C TYR A 108 2.11 -8.21 8.65
N CYS A 109 1.70 -9.01 7.72
CA CYS A 109 0.45 -8.81 6.98
C CYS A 109 -0.45 -10.06 6.97
#